data_9f266b189a6d6c1b2482e81a97163425
#
_entry.id   9f266b189a6d6c1b2482e81a97163425
#
_cell.length_a   1.000
_cell.length_b   1.000
_cell.length_c   1.000
_cell.angle_alpha   90.00
_cell.angle_beta   90.00
_cell.angle_gamma   90.00
#
_symmetry.space_group_name_H-M   'P 1'
#
loop_
_entity.id
_entity.type
_entity.pdbx_description
1 polymer ?
#
loop_
_entity_poly.entity_id
_entity_poly.type
_entity_poly.pdbx_seq_one_letter_code
_entity_poly.pdbx_strand_id
1 'polypeptide(L)'
;GDEKIREYLLGTVNELPSPWLMKDMKKAVDILEKKIQQKVKIRIIGDYDIDGVTSTYILLKGLTRIGADVDTYIPDRVADGYGIHEHLIVKAESDGIDTIVTCDNGIAAAAEIQMAKEKGMTVIVTDHHEIPYREENGERKVILPPADAILNPKQYDCPYPNKNLCGAV
;
A
#
# COMPACT_ATOMS: atom_id res chain seq x y z
N GLY A 1 22.15 -20.85 9.70
CA GLY A 1 22.56 -21.58 10.85
C GLY A 1 21.47 -21.70 11.90
N ASP A 2 21.72 -22.36 12.98
CA ASP A 2 20.75 -22.70 14.04
C ASP A 2 20.03 -21.49 14.65
N GLU A 3 20.71 -20.34 14.70
CA GLU A 3 20.13 -19.08 15.20
C GLU A 3 18.93 -18.60 14.37
N LYS A 4 19.04 -18.62 13.04
CA LYS A 4 17.93 -18.25 12.15
C LYS A 4 16.75 -19.24 12.23
N ILE A 5 17.04 -20.52 12.44
CA ILE A 5 16.01 -21.54 12.64
C ILE A 5 15.29 -21.29 13.97
N ARG A 6 16.04 -20.96 15.01
CA ARG A 6 15.48 -20.64 16.32
C ARG A 6 14.62 -19.37 16.28
N GLU A 7 15.10 -18.32 15.64
CA GLU A 7 14.36 -17.08 15.41
C GLU A 7 13.04 -17.35 14.68
N TYR A 8 13.08 -18.15 13.60
CA TYR A 8 11.88 -18.52 12.85
C TYR A 8 10.86 -19.31 13.67
N LEU A 9 11.31 -20.25 14.51
CA LEU A 9 10.43 -21.13 15.28
C LEU A 9 9.94 -20.52 16.60
N LEU A 10 10.69 -19.63 17.21
CA LEU A 10 10.45 -19.12 18.56
C LEU A 10 10.35 -17.59 18.61
N GLY A 11 10.50 -16.92 17.46
CA GLY A 11 10.45 -15.47 17.37
C GLY A 11 9.09 -14.91 17.81
N THR A 12 9.11 -13.71 18.33
CA THR A 12 7.94 -12.97 18.79
C THR A 12 7.83 -11.65 18.02
N VAL A 13 6.69 -10.97 18.14
CA VAL A 13 6.48 -9.64 17.55
C VAL A 13 7.52 -8.59 18.00
N ASN A 14 8.20 -8.82 19.13
CA ASN A 14 9.24 -7.91 19.65
C ASN A 14 10.54 -7.97 18.84
N GLU A 15 10.73 -9.01 18.03
CA GLU A 15 11.90 -9.20 17.18
C GLU A 15 11.69 -8.66 15.76
N LEU A 16 10.48 -8.19 15.45
CA LEU A 16 10.21 -7.54 14.18
C LEU A 16 11.00 -6.23 14.08
N PRO A 17 11.65 -5.96 12.94
CA PRO A 17 12.28 -4.67 12.70
C PRO A 17 11.28 -3.53 12.85
N SER A 18 11.78 -2.38 13.32
CA SER A 18 10.93 -1.19 13.47
C SER A 18 10.27 -0.82 12.14
N PRO A 19 8.93 -0.60 12.10
CA PRO A 19 8.24 -0.17 10.89
C PRO A 19 8.75 1.19 10.37
N TRP A 20 9.35 2.01 11.23
CA TRP A 20 9.95 3.29 10.84
C TRP A 20 11.17 3.16 9.91
N LEU A 21 11.71 1.95 9.76
CA LEU A 21 12.72 1.65 8.76
C LEU A 21 12.14 1.51 7.35
N MET A 22 10.81 1.34 7.22
CA MET A 22 10.19 1.29 5.90
C MET A 22 10.27 2.67 5.24
N LYS A 23 10.77 2.71 4.00
CA LYS A 23 10.80 3.94 3.23
C LYS A 23 9.38 4.53 3.13
N ASP A 24 9.30 5.84 3.21
CA ASP A 24 8.06 6.64 3.21
C ASP A 24 7.10 6.37 4.38
N MET A 25 7.43 5.52 5.36
CA MET A 25 6.53 5.26 6.50
C MET A 25 6.15 6.55 7.22
N LYS A 26 7.14 7.37 7.59
CA LYS A 26 6.85 8.64 8.27
C LYS A 26 6.00 9.56 7.41
N LYS A 27 6.29 9.65 6.11
CA LYS A 27 5.53 10.47 5.16
C LYS A 27 4.08 10.02 5.05
N ALA A 28 3.84 8.71 4.95
CA ALA A 28 2.50 8.13 4.92
C ALA A 28 1.72 8.42 6.20
N VAL A 29 2.35 8.26 7.36
CA VAL A 29 1.74 8.56 8.67
C VAL A 29 1.37 10.03 8.76
N ASP A 30 2.30 10.95 8.42
CA ASP A 30 2.06 12.40 8.47
C ASP A 30 0.88 12.81 7.54
N ILE A 31 0.80 12.19 6.35
CA ILE A 31 -0.33 12.40 5.41
C ILE A 31 -1.64 11.93 6.05
N LEU A 32 -1.69 10.68 6.53
CA LEU A 32 -2.90 10.11 7.12
C LEU A 32 -3.36 10.89 8.35
N GLU A 33 -2.45 11.26 9.24
CA GLU A 33 -2.77 12.09 10.41
C GLU A 33 -3.46 13.40 10.00
N LYS A 34 -2.89 14.11 9.02
CA LYS A 34 -3.49 15.34 8.48
C LYS A 34 -4.87 15.09 7.87
N LYS A 35 -5.04 14.01 7.11
CA LYS A 35 -6.31 13.67 6.47
C LYS A 35 -7.40 13.31 7.48
N ILE A 36 -7.03 12.60 8.54
CA ILE A 36 -7.93 12.27 9.65
C ILE A 36 -8.37 13.55 10.40
N GLN A 37 -7.43 14.46 10.68
CA GLN A 37 -7.74 15.75 11.31
C GLN A 37 -8.68 16.60 10.44
N GLN A 38 -8.54 16.52 9.12
CA GLN A 38 -9.41 17.19 8.15
C GLN A 38 -10.78 16.52 7.99
N LYS A 39 -10.97 15.32 8.59
CA LYS A 39 -12.20 14.51 8.49
C LYS A 39 -12.62 14.21 7.04
N VAL A 40 -11.64 14.00 6.18
CA VAL A 40 -11.90 13.61 4.79
C VAL A 40 -12.09 12.11 4.68
N LYS A 41 -12.79 11.67 3.62
CA LYS A 41 -13.02 10.26 3.37
C LYS A 41 -11.78 9.57 2.81
N ILE A 42 -11.44 8.44 3.40
CA ILE A 42 -10.33 7.58 3.02
C ILE A 42 -10.89 6.26 2.51
N ARG A 43 -10.42 5.76 1.37
CA ARG A 43 -10.75 4.42 0.87
C ARG A 43 -9.51 3.54 0.87
N ILE A 44 -9.63 2.37 1.47
CA ILE A 44 -8.64 1.31 1.34
C ILE A 44 -9.04 0.46 0.14
N ILE A 45 -8.12 0.30 -0.82
CA ILE A 45 -8.29 -0.62 -1.96
C ILE A 45 -7.34 -1.79 -1.74
N GLY A 46 -7.90 -2.95 -1.39
CA GLY A 46 -7.16 -4.19 -1.15
C GLY A 46 -7.10 -5.11 -2.37
N ASP A 47 -6.57 -6.31 -2.17
CA ASP A 47 -6.68 -7.41 -3.11
C ASP A 47 -7.66 -8.48 -2.60
N TYR A 48 -8.09 -9.36 -3.49
CA TYR A 48 -9.12 -10.38 -3.22
C TYR A 48 -8.57 -11.68 -2.61
N ASP A 49 -7.25 -11.83 -2.52
CA ASP A 49 -6.64 -13.01 -1.91
C ASP A 49 -6.55 -12.88 -0.38
N ILE A 50 -6.01 -13.90 0.29
CA ILE A 50 -5.96 -13.92 1.75
C ILE A 50 -5.07 -12.83 2.33
N ASP A 51 -3.99 -12.46 1.64
CA ASP A 51 -3.08 -11.41 2.07
C ASP A 51 -3.75 -10.03 1.92
N GLY A 52 -4.37 -9.75 0.77
CA GLY A 52 -5.10 -8.51 0.53
C GLY A 52 -6.31 -8.33 1.45
N VAL A 53 -7.10 -9.37 1.68
CA VAL A 53 -8.25 -9.30 2.61
C VAL A 53 -7.76 -9.05 4.04
N THR A 54 -6.69 -9.74 4.47
CA THR A 54 -6.15 -9.57 5.82
C THR A 54 -5.55 -8.17 6.00
N SER A 55 -4.76 -7.69 5.05
CA SER A 55 -4.19 -6.34 5.04
C SER A 55 -5.27 -5.26 5.11
N THR A 56 -6.31 -5.41 4.27
CA THR A 56 -7.47 -4.50 4.27
C THR A 56 -8.14 -4.46 5.64
N TYR A 57 -8.36 -5.61 6.27
CA TYR A 57 -8.96 -5.68 7.59
C TYR A 57 -8.11 -5.00 8.66
N ILE A 58 -6.79 -5.21 8.65
CA ILE A 58 -5.84 -4.60 9.60
C ILE A 58 -5.88 -3.07 9.46
N LEU A 59 -5.77 -2.55 8.23
CA LEU A 59 -5.82 -1.12 7.96
C LEU A 59 -7.18 -0.50 8.34
N LEU A 60 -8.28 -1.15 7.96
CA LEU A 60 -9.63 -0.70 8.32
C LEU A 60 -9.79 -0.59 9.83
N LYS A 61 -9.41 -1.62 10.58
CA LYS A 61 -9.51 -1.63 12.05
C LYS A 61 -8.60 -0.57 12.68
N GLY A 62 -7.37 -0.44 12.19
CA GLY A 62 -6.41 0.55 12.68
C GLY A 62 -6.91 1.98 12.47
N LEU A 63 -7.25 2.32 11.24
CA LEU A 63 -7.71 3.67 10.88
C LEU A 63 -9.05 4.03 11.56
N THR A 64 -10.00 3.10 11.60
CA THR A 64 -11.28 3.32 12.34
C THR A 64 -11.03 3.60 13.82
N ARG A 65 -10.11 2.85 14.46
CA ARG A 65 -9.80 3.02 15.89
C ARG A 65 -9.24 4.38 16.24
N ILE A 66 -8.55 5.02 15.32
CA ILE A 66 -8.01 6.39 15.48
C ILE A 66 -8.93 7.48 14.93
N GLY A 67 -10.16 7.13 14.55
CA GLY A 67 -11.21 8.07 14.19
C GLY A 67 -11.23 8.53 12.74
N ALA A 68 -10.60 7.79 11.81
CA ALA A 68 -10.70 8.06 10.39
C ALA A 68 -12.12 7.77 9.85
N ASP A 69 -12.58 8.59 8.90
CA ASP A 69 -13.74 8.28 8.05
C ASP A 69 -13.22 7.41 6.90
N VAL A 70 -13.31 6.09 7.08
CA VAL A 70 -12.67 5.10 6.19
C VAL A 70 -13.64 4.01 5.76
N ASP A 71 -13.63 3.73 4.47
CA ASP A 71 -14.28 2.55 3.86
C ASP A 71 -13.28 1.66 3.13
N THR A 72 -13.75 0.54 2.61
CA THR A 72 -12.92 -0.42 1.90
C THR A 72 -13.53 -0.81 0.57
N TYR A 73 -12.68 -1.11 -0.39
CA TYR A 73 -13.04 -1.76 -1.63
C TYR A 73 -12.07 -2.92 -1.91
N ILE A 74 -12.63 -4.10 -2.12
CA ILE A 74 -11.87 -5.26 -2.58
C ILE A 74 -12.39 -5.59 -3.98
N PRO A 75 -11.54 -5.58 -5.04
CA PRO A 75 -11.95 -5.91 -6.39
C PRO A 75 -12.55 -7.32 -6.48
N ASP A 76 -13.56 -7.49 -7.33
CA ASP A 76 -14.09 -8.81 -7.64
C ASP A 76 -13.13 -9.54 -8.58
N ARG A 77 -12.71 -10.75 -8.21
CA ARG A 77 -11.73 -11.53 -8.96
C ARG A 77 -12.14 -11.80 -10.41
N VAL A 78 -13.43 -11.96 -10.66
CA VAL A 78 -13.96 -12.33 -11.98
C VAL A 78 -14.32 -11.09 -12.80
N ALA A 79 -14.94 -10.10 -12.15
CA ALA A 79 -15.42 -8.90 -12.83
C ALA A 79 -14.30 -7.85 -13.04
N ASP A 80 -13.45 -7.65 -12.04
CA ASP A 80 -12.44 -6.59 -12.05
C ASP A 80 -11.04 -7.13 -12.41
N GLY A 81 -10.73 -8.38 -12.04
CA GLY A 81 -9.37 -8.92 -12.18
C GLY A 81 -8.44 -8.43 -11.06
N TYR A 82 -7.12 -8.61 -11.26
CA TYR A 82 -6.10 -8.22 -10.29
C TYR A 82 -5.73 -6.74 -10.43
N GLY A 83 -5.54 -6.08 -9.28
CA GLY A 83 -4.98 -4.73 -9.18
C GLY A 83 -6.02 -3.61 -9.21
N ILE A 84 -5.52 -2.40 -9.42
CA ILE A 84 -6.35 -1.19 -9.47
C ILE A 84 -6.72 -0.91 -10.92
N HIS A 85 -7.99 -0.63 -11.15
CA HIS A 85 -8.52 -0.32 -12.48
C HIS A 85 -9.16 1.06 -12.52
N GLU A 86 -9.22 1.65 -13.71
CA GLU A 86 -9.77 3.00 -13.94
C GLU A 86 -11.16 3.21 -13.30
N HIS A 87 -12.06 2.23 -13.43
CA HIS A 87 -13.41 2.35 -12.89
C HIS A 87 -13.44 2.48 -11.36
N LEU A 88 -12.42 1.93 -10.64
CA LEU A 88 -12.30 2.09 -9.18
C LEU A 88 -11.95 3.53 -8.80
N ILE A 89 -11.12 4.19 -9.61
CA ILE A 89 -10.78 5.60 -9.42
C ILE A 89 -11.98 6.50 -9.71
N VAL A 90 -12.71 6.21 -10.81
CA VAL A 90 -13.96 6.92 -11.15
C VAL A 90 -15.00 6.75 -10.04
N LYS A 91 -15.14 5.53 -9.52
CA LYS A 91 -16.04 5.26 -8.39
C LYS A 91 -15.60 6.00 -7.12
N ALA A 92 -14.32 6.00 -6.79
CA ALA A 92 -13.81 6.73 -5.64
C ALA A 92 -14.13 8.24 -5.74
N GLU A 93 -13.93 8.82 -6.93
CA GLU A 93 -14.29 10.23 -7.19
C GLU A 93 -15.79 10.47 -6.96
N SER A 94 -16.65 9.63 -7.52
CA SER A 94 -18.12 9.77 -7.39
C SER A 94 -18.61 9.61 -5.94
N ASP A 95 -17.91 8.80 -5.13
CA ASP A 95 -18.20 8.57 -3.73
C ASP A 95 -17.62 9.69 -2.82
N GLY A 96 -16.92 10.66 -3.40
CA GLY A 96 -16.30 11.78 -2.68
C GLY A 96 -15.08 11.38 -1.84
N ILE A 97 -14.33 10.37 -2.29
CA ILE A 97 -13.09 9.93 -1.64
C ILE A 97 -11.99 10.95 -1.92
N ASP A 98 -11.36 11.44 -0.87
CA ASP A 98 -10.20 12.34 -0.94
C ASP A 98 -8.87 11.56 -1.00
N THR A 99 -8.79 10.47 -0.26
CA THR A 99 -7.54 9.72 -0.08
C THR A 99 -7.74 8.24 -0.35
N ILE A 100 -6.89 7.68 -1.20
CA ILE A 100 -6.80 6.24 -1.46
C ILE A 100 -5.57 5.69 -0.74
N VAL A 101 -5.76 4.60 0.00
CA VAL A 101 -4.68 3.77 0.54
C VAL A 101 -4.79 2.40 -0.11
N THR A 102 -3.80 1.99 -0.87
CA THR A 102 -3.79 0.62 -1.41
C THR A 102 -3.15 -0.33 -0.40
N CYS A 103 -3.52 -1.59 -0.43
CA CYS A 103 -2.80 -2.62 0.31
C CYS A 103 -2.74 -3.92 -0.48
N ASP A 104 -1.56 -4.51 -0.50
CA ASP A 104 -1.25 -5.72 -1.27
C ASP A 104 -1.45 -5.55 -2.78
N ASN A 105 -1.43 -4.33 -3.25
CA ASN A 105 -1.48 -3.93 -4.65
C ASN A 105 -1.01 -2.50 -4.85
N GLY A 106 -1.00 -2.04 -6.09
CA GLY A 106 -0.79 -0.62 -6.44
C GLY A 106 0.59 -0.29 -6.97
N ILE A 107 1.63 -1.08 -6.67
CA ILE A 107 2.99 -0.75 -7.14
C ILE A 107 3.10 -0.77 -8.67
N ALA A 108 2.28 -1.55 -9.35
CA ALA A 108 2.24 -1.65 -10.81
C ALA A 108 1.17 -0.75 -11.46
N ALA A 109 0.33 -0.06 -10.69
CA ALA A 109 -0.81 0.73 -11.16
C ALA A 109 -0.45 2.20 -11.45
N ALA A 110 0.64 2.44 -12.17
CA ALA A 110 1.15 3.81 -12.39
C ALA A 110 0.15 4.71 -13.14
N ALA A 111 -0.58 4.17 -14.12
CA ALA A 111 -1.55 4.93 -14.91
C ALA A 111 -2.80 5.30 -14.08
N GLU A 112 -3.32 4.35 -13.32
CA GLU A 112 -4.50 4.52 -12.47
C GLU A 112 -4.23 5.49 -11.32
N ILE A 113 -3.03 5.39 -10.73
CA ILE A 113 -2.61 6.31 -9.67
C ILE A 113 -2.38 7.71 -10.25
N GLN A 114 -1.82 7.83 -11.46
CA GLN A 114 -1.74 9.11 -12.16
C GLN A 114 -3.13 9.73 -12.36
N MET A 115 -4.10 8.94 -12.82
CA MET A 115 -5.49 9.41 -12.96
C MET A 115 -6.07 9.88 -11.62
N ALA A 116 -5.85 9.15 -10.53
CA ALA A 116 -6.30 9.57 -9.20
C ALA A 116 -5.67 10.92 -8.78
N LYS A 117 -4.38 11.10 -9.08
CA LYS A 117 -3.66 12.36 -8.82
C LYS A 117 -4.23 13.53 -9.66
N GLU A 118 -4.56 13.30 -10.93
CA GLU A 118 -5.17 14.30 -11.82
C GLU A 118 -6.56 14.73 -11.34
N LYS A 119 -7.28 13.83 -10.66
CA LYS A 119 -8.55 14.12 -9.97
C LYS A 119 -8.39 14.79 -8.60
N GLY A 120 -7.16 15.10 -8.20
CA GLY A 120 -6.86 15.77 -6.94
C GLY A 120 -6.82 14.87 -5.70
N MET A 121 -6.89 13.55 -5.88
CA MET A 121 -6.82 12.62 -4.76
C MET A 121 -5.41 12.49 -4.21
N THR A 122 -5.31 12.20 -2.93
CA THR A 122 -4.07 11.75 -2.28
C THR A 122 -4.00 10.23 -2.39
N VAL A 123 -2.83 9.70 -2.75
CA VAL A 123 -2.64 8.24 -2.90
C VAL A 123 -1.43 7.77 -2.09
N ILE A 124 -1.65 6.78 -1.24
CA ILE A 124 -0.61 6.07 -0.49
C ILE A 124 -0.63 4.62 -0.97
N VAL A 125 0.52 4.14 -1.45
CA VAL A 125 0.68 2.73 -1.86
C VAL A 125 1.35 1.96 -0.73
N THR A 126 0.71 0.87 -0.28
CA THR A 126 1.34 -0.15 0.56
C THR A 126 1.31 -1.48 -0.18
N ASP A 127 2.48 -1.97 -0.55
CA ASP A 127 2.62 -3.14 -1.41
C ASP A 127 3.96 -3.85 -1.15
N HIS A 128 4.04 -5.12 -1.51
CA HIS A 128 5.24 -5.93 -1.37
C HIS A 128 5.65 -6.64 -2.67
N HIS A 129 4.86 -6.47 -3.73
CA HIS A 129 5.14 -7.04 -5.05
C HIS A 129 6.38 -6.46 -5.69
N GLU A 130 6.90 -7.15 -6.71
CA GLU A 130 8.06 -6.69 -7.49
C GLU A 130 7.73 -5.35 -8.17
N ILE A 131 8.71 -4.45 -8.13
CA ILE A 131 8.57 -3.14 -8.76
C ILE A 131 8.75 -3.31 -10.26
N PRO A 132 7.78 -2.89 -11.09
CA PRO A 132 7.92 -2.92 -12.53
C PRO A 132 9.13 -2.13 -13.00
N TYR A 133 9.74 -2.59 -14.08
CA TYR A 133 10.86 -1.89 -14.72
C TYR A 133 10.73 -1.97 -16.24
N ARG A 134 11.40 -1.07 -16.93
CA ARG A 134 11.64 -1.13 -18.37
C ARG A 134 13.13 -1.18 -18.65
N GLU A 135 13.50 -1.80 -19.73
CA GLU A 135 14.89 -1.80 -20.20
C GLU A 135 15.10 -0.63 -21.16
N GLU A 136 16.02 0.26 -20.81
CA GLU A 136 16.44 1.38 -21.66
C GLU A 136 17.96 1.34 -21.77
N ASN A 137 18.48 1.23 -23.01
CA ASN A 137 19.93 1.21 -23.29
C ASN A 137 20.71 0.14 -22.50
N GLY A 138 20.07 -1.02 -22.21
CA GLY A 138 20.69 -2.10 -21.42
C GLY A 138 20.67 -1.89 -19.92
N GLU A 139 20.02 -0.85 -19.43
CA GLU A 139 19.81 -0.57 -18.00
C GLU A 139 18.34 -0.79 -17.62
N ARG A 140 18.11 -1.31 -16.42
CA ARG A 140 16.78 -1.44 -15.85
C ARG A 140 16.38 -0.14 -15.15
N LYS A 141 15.35 0.51 -15.67
CA LYS A 141 14.73 1.67 -15.02
C LYS A 141 13.43 1.25 -14.36
N VAL A 142 13.37 1.35 -13.05
CA VAL A 142 12.16 1.05 -12.28
C VAL A 142 11.05 2.05 -12.61
N ILE A 143 9.82 1.57 -12.59
CA ILE A 143 8.60 2.36 -12.82
C ILE A 143 7.86 2.40 -11.48
N LEU A 144 7.89 3.54 -10.82
CA LEU A 144 7.12 3.77 -9.60
C LEU A 144 5.85 4.55 -9.94
N PRO A 145 4.71 4.22 -9.32
CA PRO A 145 3.50 5.03 -9.46
C PRO A 145 3.69 6.42 -8.84
N PRO A 146 3.04 7.47 -9.38
CA PRO A 146 3.17 8.84 -8.87
C PRO A 146 2.36 9.08 -7.58
N ALA A 147 2.48 8.17 -6.62
CA ALA A 147 1.80 8.24 -5.33
C ALA A 147 2.47 9.27 -4.40
N ASP A 148 1.71 9.75 -3.42
CA ASP A 148 2.23 10.68 -2.41
C ASP A 148 3.19 9.99 -1.44
N ALA A 149 3.00 8.70 -1.17
CA ALA A 149 3.93 7.86 -0.43
C ALA A 149 3.87 6.42 -0.94
N ILE A 150 5.01 5.72 -0.94
CA ILE A 150 5.10 4.32 -1.39
C ILE A 150 5.83 3.51 -0.33
N LEU A 151 5.08 2.64 0.34
CA LEU A 151 5.61 1.66 1.28
C LEU A 151 5.76 0.33 0.55
N ASN A 152 6.97 0.05 0.11
CA ASN A 152 7.33 -1.23 -0.50
C ASN A 152 8.78 -1.55 -0.13
N PRO A 153 9.04 -2.68 0.53
CA PRO A 153 10.39 -3.03 1.00
C PRO A 153 11.39 -3.26 -0.15
N LYS A 154 10.89 -3.56 -1.36
CA LYS A 154 11.72 -3.82 -2.54
C LYS A 154 12.19 -2.56 -3.26
N GLN A 155 11.80 -1.37 -2.82
CA GLN A 155 12.40 -0.14 -3.32
C GLN A 155 13.92 -0.17 -3.07
N TYR A 156 14.69 0.25 -4.08
CA TYR A 156 16.16 0.19 -4.09
C TYR A 156 16.80 0.80 -2.82
N ASP A 157 16.29 1.93 -2.37
CA ASP A 157 16.79 2.71 -1.24
C ASP A 157 15.98 2.51 0.06
N CYS A 158 15.13 1.50 0.12
CA CYS A 158 14.40 1.18 1.33
C CYS A 158 15.32 0.49 2.35
N PRO A 159 15.54 1.05 3.55
CA PRO A 159 16.41 0.46 4.55
C PRO A 159 15.78 -0.70 5.33
N TYR A 160 14.51 -1.03 5.10
CA TYR A 160 13.87 -2.14 5.79
C TYR A 160 14.57 -3.46 5.47
N PRO A 161 14.98 -4.25 6.49
CA PRO A 161 15.90 -5.38 6.26
C PRO A 161 15.24 -6.58 5.57
N ASN A 162 13.94 -6.84 5.83
CA ASN A 162 13.24 -7.96 5.20
C ASN A 162 12.53 -7.48 3.91
N LYS A 163 13.00 -7.98 2.76
CA LYS A 163 12.42 -7.67 1.46
C LYS A 163 11.25 -8.60 1.06
N ASN A 164 11.03 -9.65 1.83
CA ASN A 164 10.04 -10.69 1.56
C ASN A 164 8.87 -10.65 2.56
N LEU A 165 8.45 -9.44 2.94
CA LEU A 165 7.22 -9.28 3.71
C LEU A 165 6.01 -9.69 2.86
N CYS A 166 4.94 -10.11 3.52
CA CYS A 166 3.61 -10.14 2.91
C CYS A 166 2.89 -8.80 3.17
N GLY A 167 1.76 -8.57 2.51
CA GLY A 167 1.01 -7.33 2.63
C GLY A 167 0.42 -7.10 4.02
N ALA A 168 0.17 -8.18 4.78
CA ALA A 168 -0.44 -8.13 6.11
C ALA A 168 0.53 -7.80 7.27
N VAL A 169 1.84 -7.61 7.00
CA VAL A 169 2.88 -7.33 8.02
C VAL A 169 3.18 -5.86 8.22
#